data_53d04f1bfae3fd7e173b3d5ca8399116
#
_entry.id   53d04f1bfae3fd7e173b3d5ca8399116
#
_cell.length_a   1.000
_cell.length_b   1.000
_cell.length_c   1.000
_cell.angle_alpha   90.00
_cell.angle_beta   90.00
_cell.angle_gamma   90.00
#
_symmetry.space_group_name_H-M   'P 1'
#
loop_
_entity.id
_entity.type
_entity.pdbx_description
1 polymer ?
#
loop_
_entity_poly.entity_id
_entity_poly.type
_entity_poly.pdbx_seq_one_letter_code
_entity_poly.pdbx_strand_id
1 'polypeptide(L)'
;MQARLHLMYLKSVVACRQLWVWGRSETALEEFRQYAENEGFEVNTTLNAAELARHCQLIITTTPSREPILQAADILPGTHITAVGADGVGKHELSPELIAKADKILLDSWAQCTEFGEISQAFQQGLLTAHTLTEIGSVLAQGISFRENDQQITLADLTGLGIQDVQIVKGILA
;
A
#
# COMPACT_ATOMS: atom_id res chain seq x y z
N MET A 1 12.45 -6.62 4.94
CA MET A 1 12.06 -7.93 4.40
C MET A 1 10.85 -7.83 3.49
N GLN A 2 9.73 -7.26 3.90
CA GLN A 2 8.49 -7.16 3.10
C GLN A 2 8.69 -6.45 1.75
N ALA A 3 9.36 -5.30 1.69
CA ALA A 3 9.61 -4.57 0.44
C ALA A 3 10.31 -5.44 -0.63
N ARG A 4 11.26 -6.30 -0.23
CA ARG A 4 11.95 -7.22 -1.17
C ARG A 4 11.00 -8.29 -1.72
N LEU A 5 10.11 -8.83 -0.88
CA LEU A 5 9.11 -9.81 -1.31
C LEU A 5 8.11 -9.18 -2.29
N HIS A 6 7.60 -7.98 -1.99
CA HIS A 6 6.72 -7.27 -2.91
C HIS A 6 7.40 -7.03 -4.26
N LEU A 7 8.65 -6.58 -4.28
CA LEU A 7 9.39 -6.36 -5.51
C LEU A 7 9.52 -7.64 -6.36
N MET A 8 9.81 -8.77 -5.73
CA MET A 8 9.92 -10.06 -6.40
C MET A 8 8.61 -10.45 -7.13
N TYR A 9 7.46 -10.24 -6.48
CA TYR A 9 6.17 -10.56 -7.09
C TYR A 9 5.68 -9.51 -8.08
N LEU A 10 6.02 -8.24 -7.91
CA LEU A 10 5.67 -7.17 -8.84
C LEU A 10 6.15 -7.43 -10.27
N LYS A 11 7.28 -8.10 -10.43
CA LYS A 11 7.85 -8.44 -11.76
C LYS A 11 6.87 -9.20 -12.66
N SER A 12 5.98 -9.99 -12.09
CA SER A 12 4.98 -10.77 -12.82
C SER A 12 3.68 -10.01 -13.07
N VAL A 13 3.45 -8.90 -12.36
CA VAL A 13 2.19 -8.16 -12.37
C VAL A 13 2.30 -6.85 -13.16
N VAL A 14 3.45 -6.16 -13.11
CA VAL A 14 3.65 -4.88 -13.79
C VAL A 14 4.77 -4.97 -14.83
N ALA A 15 4.56 -4.32 -15.99
CA ALA A 15 5.57 -4.25 -17.04
C ALA A 15 6.65 -3.17 -16.77
N CYS A 16 6.32 -2.13 -16.00
CA CYS A 16 7.23 -1.06 -15.63
C CYS A 16 8.43 -1.59 -14.84
N ARG A 17 9.63 -1.10 -15.18
CA ARG A 17 10.89 -1.44 -14.50
C ARG A 17 11.55 -0.23 -13.83
N GLN A 18 10.92 0.94 -13.89
CA GLN A 18 11.35 2.11 -13.13
C GLN A 18 10.82 2.01 -11.71
N LEU A 19 11.72 2.13 -10.73
CA LEU A 19 11.41 2.01 -9.32
C LEU A 19 11.93 3.24 -8.57
N TRP A 20 11.06 3.83 -7.76
CA TRP A 20 11.43 4.81 -6.76
C TRP A 20 11.40 4.16 -5.39
N VAL A 21 12.43 4.39 -4.59
CA VAL A 21 12.54 3.85 -3.23
C VAL A 21 12.74 4.98 -2.24
N TRP A 22 11.86 5.04 -1.27
CA TRP A 22 12.02 5.92 -0.12
C TRP A 22 12.45 5.13 1.12
N GLY A 23 13.28 5.74 1.94
CA GLY A 23 13.69 5.20 3.22
C GLY A 23 14.28 6.29 4.11
N ARG A 24 14.50 5.99 5.38
CA ARG A 24 15.03 6.93 6.37
C ARG A 24 16.57 6.96 6.44
N SER A 25 17.25 6.08 5.73
CA SER A 25 18.71 5.90 5.80
C SER A 25 19.28 5.67 4.42
N GLU A 26 20.27 6.44 4.04
CA GLU A 26 21.00 6.29 2.78
C GLU A 26 21.62 4.90 2.64
N THR A 27 22.17 4.34 3.72
CA THR A 27 22.75 2.99 3.72
C THR A 27 21.71 1.93 3.35
N ALA A 28 20.52 1.99 3.98
CA ALA A 28 19.45 1.05 3.68
C ALA A 28 18.89 1.23 2.27
N LEU A 29 18.84 2.47 1.77
CA LEU A 29 18.45 2.77 0.39
C LEU A 29 19.44 2.18 -0.60
N GLU A 30 20.75 2.31 -0.35
CA GLU A 30 21.80 1.76 -1.22
C GLU A 30 21.77 0.22 -1.24
N GLU A 31 21.60 -0.43 -0.09
CA GLU A 31 21.44 -1.88 -0.03
C GLU A 31 20.19 -2.37 -0.79
N PHE A 32 19.10 -1.62 -0.71
CA PHE A 32 17.88 -1.97 -1.42
C PHE A 32 18.02 -1.71 -2.92
N ARG A 33 18.68 -0.61 -3.31
CA ARG A 33 18.96 -0.26 -4.70
C ARG A 33 19.73 -1.39 -5.38
N GLN A 34 20.84 -1.84 -4.79
CA GLN A 34 21.65 -2.93 -5.33
C GLN A 34 20.84 -4.23 -5.49
N TYR A 35 19.99 -4.55 -4.50
CA TYR A 35 19.10 -5.68 -4.60
C TYR A 35 18.12 -5.53 -5.77
N ALA A 36 17.47 -4.39 -5.92
CA ALA A 36 16.45 -4.17 -6.94
C ALA A 36 17.03 -4.07 -8.36
N GLU A 37 18.24 -3.51 -8.52
CA GLU A 37 18.99 -3.50 -9.79
C GLU A 37 19.34 -4.93 -10.23
N ASN A 38 19.77 -5.80 -9.31
CA ASN A 38 20.01 -7.21 -9.59
C ASN A 38 18.73 -7.97 -9.99
N GLU A 39 17.56 -7.49 -9.57
CA GLU A 39 16.26 -7.99 -9.98
C GLU A 39 15.78 -7.39 -11.32
N GLY A 40 16.56 -6.50 -11.95
CA GLY A 40 16.30 -5.93 -13.28
C GLY A 40 15.45 -4.66 -13.26
N PHE A 41 15.48 -3.89 -12.17
CA PHE A 41 14.84 -2.58 -12.10
C PHE A 41 15.84 -1.44 -12.29
N GLU A 42 15.37 -0.32 -12.84
CA GLU A 42 16.05 0.97 -12.83
C GLU A 42 15.62 1.72 -11.57
N VAL A 43 16.57 2.00 -10.65
CA VAL A 43 16.24 2.44 -9.30
C VAL A 43 16.63 3.88 -9.04
N ASN A 44 15.66 4.69 -8.60
CA ASN A 44 15.86 6.00 -8.01
C ASN A 44 15.63 5.91 -6.50
N THR A 45 16.47 6.56 -5.70
CA THR A 45 16.34 6.57 -4.24
C THR A 45 16.16 7.99 -3.74
N THR A 46 15.38 8.16 -2.69
CA THR A 46 15.15 9.46 -2.04
C THR A 46 14.90 9.32 -0.54
N LEU A 47 15.28 10.35 0.22
CA LEU A 47 14.93 10.52 1.63
C LEU A 47 13.62 11.32 1.81
N ASN A 48 13.01 11.78 0.70
CA ASN A 48 11.80 12.59 0.70
C ASN A 48 10.61 11.80 0.13
N ALA A 49 9.68 11.39 0.98
CA ALA A 49 8.50 10.61 0.58
C ALA A 49 7.59 11.38 -0.40
N ALA A 50 7.47 12.70 -0.26
CA ALA A 50 6.69 13.53 -1.17
C ALA A 50 7.30 13.57 -2.58
N GLU A 51 8.61 13.49 -2.71
CA GLU A 51 9.28 13.37 -4.02
C GLU A 51 8.91 12.05 -4.69
N LEU A 52 9.03 10.92 -3.98
CA LEU A 52 8.59 9.61 -4.49
C LEU A 52 7.13 9.67 -4.97
N ALA A 53 6.24 10.21 -4.15
CA ALA A 53 4.81 10.24 -4.45
C ALA A 53 4.48 10.99 -5.75
N ARG A 54 5.24 12.03 -6.10
CA ARG A 54 5.06 12.79 -7.36
C ARG A 54 5.54 12.05 -8.62
N HIS A 55 6.36 11.02 -8.45
CA HIS A 55 6.90 10.23 -9.56
C HIS A 55 6.19 8.88 -9.75
N CYS A 56 5.37 8.45 -8.78
CA CYS A 56 4.79 7.11 -8.78
C CYS A 56 3.26 7.14 -8.85
N GLN A 57 2.71 6.31 -9.74
CA GLN A 57 1.27 6.01 -9.80
C GLN A 57 0.90 4.72 -9.08
N LEU A 58 1.87 3.86 -8.76
CA LEU A 58 1.72 2.71 -7.89
C LEU A 58 2.68 2.88 -6.72
N ILE A 59 2.15 2.99 -5.51
CA ILE A 59 2.90 3.16 -4.27
C ILE A 59 2.59 1.99 -3.35
N ILE A 60 3.62 1.39 -2.77
CA ILE A 60 3.46 0.33 -1.76
C ILE A 60 4.18 0.78 -0.49
N THR A 61 3.47 0.86 0.62
CA THR A 61 4.04 1.20 1.92
C THR A 61 4.16 -0.04 2.80
N THR A 62 5.32 -0.21 3.45
CA THR A 62 5.65 -1.43 4.21
C THR A 62 6.42 -1.12 5.48
N THR A 63 6.23 0.06 6.08
CA THR A 63 6.98 0.49 7.26
C THR A 63 6.16 0.33 8.55
N PRO A 64 6.81 0.15 9.70
CA PRO A 64 6.12 0.13 11.00
C PRO A 64 5.90 1.55 11.54
N SER A 65 5.66 2.54 10.69
CA SER A 65 5.54 3.94 11.11
C SER A 65 4.33 4.15 12.03
N ARG A 66 4.48 5.11 12.94
CA ARG A 66 3.40 5.61 13.80
C ARG A 66 3.02 7.05 13.47
N GLU A 67 3.65 7.60 12.45
CA GLU A 67 3.43 8.94 11.93
C GLU A 67 3.24 8.85 10.41
N PRO A 68 2.33 9.66 9.84
CA PRO A 68 2.08 9.65 8.40
C PRO A 68 3.35 9.97 7.59
N ILE A 69 3.65 9.12 6.64
CA ILE A 69 4.75 9.28 5.68
C ILE A 69 4.27 10.01 4.42
N LEU A 70 3.04 9.72 4.00
CA LEU A 70 2.41 10.31 2.83
C LEU A 70 1.25 11.23 3.24
N GLN A 71 1.20 12.40 2.63
CA GLN A 71 0.18 13.41 2.86
C GLN A 71 -0.76 13.55 1.66
N ALA A 72 -1.99 14.02 1.89
CA ALA A 72 -2.97 14.23 0.83
C ALA A 72 -2.48 15.14 -0.31
N ALA A 73 -1.64 16.14 0.00
CA ALA A 73 -1.09 17.09 -0.97
C ALA A 73 -0.06 16.45 -1.91
N ASP A 74 0.56 15.33 -1.52
CA ASP A 74 1.63 14.70 -2.29
C ASP A 74 1.09 13.76 -3.38
N ILE A 75 -0.17 13.31 -3.25
CA ILE A 75 -0.73 12.26 -4.10
C ILE A 75 -1.46 12.88 -5.30
N LEU A 76 -1.05 12.46 -6.48
CA LEU A 76 -1.61 12.87 -7.75
C LEU A 76 -2.85 12.04 -8.13
N PRO A 77 -3.75 12.59 -8.96
CA PRO A 77 -4.83 11.80 -9.57
C PRO A 77 -4.29 10.56 -10.29
N GLY A 78 -5.03 9.47 -10.24
CA GLY A 78 -4.64 8.21 -10.88
C GLY A 78 -3.71 7.32 -10.04
N THR A 79 -3.27 7.76 -8.85
CA THR A 79 -2.41 6.96 -7.98
C THR A 79 -3.18 5.80 -7.32
N HIS A 80 -2.54 4.63 -7.30
CA HIS A 80 -2.92 3.50 -6.43
C HIS A 80 -1.92 3.36 -5.29
N ILE A 81 -2.43 3.21 -4.07
CA ILE A 81 -1.61 2.98 -2.87
C ILE A 81 -2.00 1.62 -2.27
N THR A 82 -1.02 0.74 -2.07
CA THR A 82 -1.17 -0.48 -1.27
C THR A 82 -0.46 -0.29 0.05
N ALA A 83 -1.20 -0.18 1.13
CA ALA A 83 -0.67 0.00 2.47
C ALA A 83 -0.66 -1.33 3.22
N VAL A 84 0.53 -1.76 3.68
CA VAL A 84 0.77 -3.05 4.33
C VAL A 84 1.44 -2.87 5.69
N GLY A 85 1.87 -1.66 6.04
CA GLY A 85 2.64 -1.40 7.26
C GLY A 85 1.81 -1.27 8.52
N ALA A 86 0.52 -0.95 8.41
CA ALA A 86 -0.40 -0.75 9.54
C ALA A 86 -1.03 -2.09 9.98
N ASP A 87 -0.22 -3.01 10.48
CA ASP A 87 -0.59 -4.35 10.95
C ASP A 87 -0.83 -4.42 12.47
N GLY A 88 -1.01 -3.29 13.14
CA GLY A 88 -1.23 -3.24 14.59
C GLY A 88 -1.54 -1.84 15.11
N VAL A 89 -2.10 -1.80 16.31
CA VAL A 89 -2.59 -0.58 16.96
C VAL A 89 -1.57 0.56 16.97
N GLY A 90 -2.00 1.73 16.49
CA GLY A 90 -1.22 2.97 16.45
C GLY A 90 -0.16 3.02 15.36
N LYS A 91 -0.10 2.05 14.44
CA LYS A 91 0.70 2.14 13.22
C LYS A 91 -0.14 2.78 12.12
N HIS A 92 0.46 3.69 11.38
CA HIS A 92 -0.13 4.28 10.18
C HIS A 92 0.97 4.95 9.34
N GLU A 93 0.85 4.87 8.04
CA GLU A 93 1.80 5.40 7.07
C GLU A 93 1.17 6.57 6.27
N LEU A 94 -0.17 6.64 6.22
CA LEU A 94 -0.95 7.60 5.45
C LEU A 94 -1.66 8.59 6.37
N SER A 95 -1.74 9.86 5.96
CA SER A 95 -2.53 10.84 6.73
C SER A 95 -4.03 10.57 6.63
N PRO A 96 -4.84 10.87 7.66
CA PRO A 96 -6.30 10.74 7.61
C PRO A 96 -6.93 11.51 6.45
N GLU A 97 -6.37 12.66 6.09
CA GLU A 97 -6.81 13.47 4.95
C GLU A 97 -6.50 12.79 3.61
N LEU A 98 -5.41 12.03 3.52
CA LEU A 98 -5.11 11.22 2.32
C LEU A 98 -6.11 10.08 2.18
N ILE A 99 -6.42 9.40 3.27
CA ILE A 99 -7.46 8.36 3.29
C ILE A 99 -8.81 8.93 2.83
N ALA A 100 -9.19 10.10 3.36
CA ALA A 100 -10.44 10.78 2.98
C ALA A 100 -10.46 11.28 1.52
N LYS A 101 -9.29 11.54 0.93
CA LYS A 101 -9.13 11.95 -0.47
C LYS A 101 -9.29 10.79 -1.45
N ALA A 102 -9.12 9.53 -1.01
CA ALA A 102 -9.24 8.39 -1.89
C ALA A 102 -10.68 8.20 -2.40
N ASP A 103 -10.82 8.01 -3.70
CA ASP A 103 -12.14 7.78 -4.33
C ASP A 103 -12.68 6.41 -3.97
N LYS A 104 -11.80 5.41 -3.83
CA LYS A 104 -12.16 4.02 -3.49
C LYS A 104 -11.10 3.38 -2.60
N ILE A 105 -11.55 2.66 -1.59
CA ILE A 105 -10.69 1.98 -0.62
C ILE A 105 -11.08 0.50 -0.54
N LEU A 106 -10.14 -0.38 -0.83
CA LEU A 106 -10.23 -1.81 -0.59
C LEU A 106 -9.71 -2.15 0.80
N LEU A 107 -10.43 -3.00 1.50
CA LEU A 107 -10.08 -3.52 2.81
C LEU A 107 -9.88 -5.02 2.72
N ASP A 108 -8.90 -5.57 3.42
CA ASP A 108 -8.83 -7.02 3.61
C ASP A 108 -9.84 -7.52 4.64
N SER A 109 -10.11 -6.74 5.71
CA SER A 109 -11.13 -6.98 6.70
C SER A 109 -11.67 -5.68 7.26
N TRP A 110 -12.96 -5.46 7.17
CA TRP A 110 -13.62 -4.31 7.79
C TRP A 110 -13.32 -4.21 9.29
N ALA A 111 -13.47 -5.32 10.01
CA ALA A 111 -13.28 -5.35 11.45
C ALA A 111 -11.86 -4.97 11.86
N GLN A 112 -10.83 -5.47 11.14
CA GLN A 112 -9.44 -5.18 11.45
C GLN A 112 -9.05 -3.77 11.01
N CYS A 113 -9.37 -3.35 9.78
CA CYS A 113 -8.99 -2.05 9.25
C CYS A 113 -9.60 -0.89 10.05
N THR A 114 -10.82 -1.03 10.56
CA THR A 114 -11.44 0.01 11.42
C THR A 114 -10.83 0.07 12.81
N GLU A 115 -10.26 -1.02 13.30
CA GLU A 115 -9.64 -1.09 14.62
C GLU A 115 -8.19 -0.58 14.60
N PHE A 116 -7.36 -1.04 13.65
CA PHE A 116 -5.92 -0.75 13.62
C PHE A 116 -5.30 -0.58 12.22
N GLY A 117 -6.06 -0.69 11.13
CA GLY A 117 -5.58 -0.42 9.77
C GLY A 117 -5.36 1.07 9.50
N GLU A 118 -4.91 1.37 8.28
CA GLU A 118 -4.70 2.76 7.83
C GLU A 118 -5.96 3.61 7.93
N ILE A 119 -7.14 3.03 7.63
CA ILE A 119 -8.41 3.77 7.71
C ILE A 119 -8.86 4.09 9.12
N SER A 120 -8.30 3.45 10.15
CA SER A 120 -8.82 3.52 11.53
C SER A 120 -8.95 4.94 12.06
N GLN A 121 -7.94 5.79 11.85
CA GLN A 121 -7.99 7.19 12.30
C GLN A 121 -9.00 8.02 11.52
N ALA A 122 -9.02 7.91 10.19
CA ALA A 122 -9.98 8.63 9.35
C ALA A 122 -11.43 8.19 9.65
N PHE A 123 -11.63 6.90 9.94
CA PHE A 123 -12.91 6.35 10.36
C PHE A 123 -13.37 6.91 11.71
N GLN A 124 -12.49 6.92 12.72
CA GLN A 124 -12.78 7.48 14.05
C GLN A 124 -13.07 8.98 14.02
N GLN A 125 -12.43 9.71 13.09
CA GLN A 125 -12.68 11.15 12.88
C GLN A 125 -13.93 11.44 12.05
N GLY A 126 -14.62 10.43 11.55
CA GLY A 126 -15.82 10.59 10.71
C GLY A 126 -15.55 11.15 9.31
N LEU A 127 -14.32 11.02 8.81
CA LEU A 127 -13.91 11.52 7.50
C LEU A 127 -14.29 10.57 6.34
N LEU A 128 -14.67 9.33 6.64
CA LEU A 128 -14.99 8.32 5.64
C LEU A 128 -16.48 8.17 5.43
N THR A 129 -16.86 7.92 4.18
CA THR A 129 -18.22 7.54 3.80
C THR A 129 -18.28 6.05 3.45
N ALA A 130 -19.39 5.38 3.76
CA ALA A 130 -19.55 3.94 3.50
C ALA A 130 -19.42 3.58 2.01
N HIS A 131 -19.68 4.53 1.11
CA HIS A 131 -19.62 4.29 -0.35
C HIS A 131 -18.20 4.15 -0.91
N THR A 132 -17.18 4.58 -0.18
CA THR A 132 -15.78 4.51 -0.61
C THR A 132 -15.11 3.20 -0.19
N LEU A 133 -15.71 2.44 0.74
CA LEU A 133 -15.10 1.28 1.40
C LEU A 133 -15.69 -0.03 0.86
N THR A 134 -14.83 -0.97 0.47
CA THR A 134 -15.25 -2.30 -0.02
C THR A 134 -14.26 -3.37 0.42
N GLU A 135 -14.74 -4.49 0.92
CA GLU A 135 -13.87 -5.64 1.21
C GLU A 135 -13.41 -6.32 -0.09
N ILE A 136 -12.12 -6.63 -0.18
CA ILE A 136 -11.48 -7.24 -1.36
C ILE A 136 -12.15 -8.56 -1.75
N GLY A 137 -12.61 -9.35 -0.78
CA GLY A 137 -13.31 -10.60 -1.01
C GLY A 137 -14.58 -10.43 -1.86
N SER A 138 -15.31 -9.33 -1.65
CA SER A 138 -16.53 -9.01 -2.42
C SER A 138 -16.20 -8.67 -3.87
N VAL A 139 -15.13 -7.91 -4.11
CA VAL A 139 -14.68 -7.55 -5.47
C VAL A 139 -14.22 -8.77 -6.24
N LEU A 140 -13.43 -9.64 -5.60
CA LEU A 140 -12.96 -10.89 -6.20
C LEU A 140 -14.10 -11.86 -6.53
N ALA A 141 -15.07 -11.99 -5.63
CA ALA A 141 -16.22 -12.87 -5.85
C ALA A 141 -17.12 -12.41 -7.00
N GLN A 142 -17.23 -11.10 -7.23
CA GLN A 142 -18.03 -10.53 -8.30
C GLN A 142 -17.28 -10.43 -9.64
N GLY A 143 -15.95 -10.53 -9.64
CA GLY A 143 -15.12 -10.41 -10.85
C GLY A 143 -15.17 -9.03 -11.50
N ILE A 144 -15.47 -7.98 -10.74
CA ILE A 144 -15.61 -6.61 -11.24
C ILE A 144 -14.30 -5.83 -11.13
N SER A 145 -14.12 -4.84 -12.02
CA SER A 145 -13.04 -3.87 -11.86
C SER A 145 -13.36 -2.93 -10.70
N PHE A 146 -12.39 -2.76 -9.79
CA PHE A 146 -12.55 -1.85 -8.67
C PHE A 146 -12.34 -0.39 -9.08
N ARG A 147 -11.37 -0.12 -9.97
CA ARG A 147 -11.12 1.20 -10.55
C ARG A 147 -12.05 1.42 -11.75
N GLU A 148 -12.70 2.57 -11.82
CA GLU A 148 -13.65 2.94 -12.86
C GLU A 148 -13.04 3.83 -13.93
N ASN A 149 -12.03 4.62 -13.57
CA ASN A 149 -11.28 5.49 -14.50
C ASN A 149 -9.86 5.76 -14.01
N ASP A 150 -9.02 6.27 -14.92
CA ASP A 150 -7.59 6.47 -14.67
C ASP A 150 -7.27 7.68 -13.78
N GLN A 151 -8.24 8.50 -13.41
CA GLN A 151 -8.03 9.65 -12.53
C GLN A 151 -8.29 9.33 -11.06
N GLN A 152 -8.98 8.22 -10.78
CA GLN A 152 -9.30 7.85 -9.41
C GLN A 152 -8.04 7.55 -8.58
N ILE A 153 -8.01 8.11 -7.37
CA ILE A 153 -7.06 7.70 -6.32
C ILE A 153 -7.67 6.49 -5.62
N THR A 154 -6.97 5.37 -5.66
CA THR A 154 -7.44 4.13 -5.04
C THR A 154 -6.46 3.67 -3.98
N LEU A 155 -6.98 3.10 -2.90
CA LEU A 155 -6.22 2.59 -1.76
C LEU A 155 -6.58 1.13 -1.49
N ALA A 156 -5.59 0.32 -1.14
CA ALA A 156 -5.78 -0.98 -0.51
C ALA A 156 -5.16 -0.94 0.90
N ASP A 157 -5.98 -1.11 1.92
CA ASP A 157 -5.57 -1.21 3.34
C ASP A 157 -5.53 -2.69 3.72
N LEU A 158 -4.32 -3.20 3.94
CA LEU A 158 -4.04 -4.62 4.14
C LEU A 158 -3.39 -4.85 5.50
N THR A 159 -4.17 -5.30 6.45
CA THR A 159 -3.75 -5.55 7.84
C THR A 159 -3.19 -6.96 8.06
N GLY A 160 -3.41 -7.85 7.08
CA GLY A 160 -3.05 -9.26 7.15
C GLY A 160 -4.14 -10.13 7.78
N LEU A 161 -4.49 -11.21 7.09
CA LEU A 161 -5.53 -12.14 7.52
C LEU A 161 -4.94 -13.50 7.87
N GLY A 162 -5.32 -14.08 9.00
CA GLY A 162 -4.90 -15.42 9.42
C GLY A 162 -5.21 -16.53 8.41
N ILE A 163 -6.17 -16.33 7.51
CA ILE A 163 -6.45 -17.26 6.42
C ILE A 163 -5.27 -17.36 5.42
N GLN A 164 -4.48 -16.30 5.28
CA GLN A 164 -3.29 -16.31 4.42
C GLN A 164 -2.24 -17.28 4.97
N ASP A 165 -2.03 -17.28 6.28
CA ASP A 165 -1.12 -18.22 6.95
C ASP A 165 -1.56 -19.68 6.76
N VAL A 166 -2.87 -19.92 6.89
CA VAL A 166 -3.46 -21.25 6.64
C VAL A 166 -3.21 -21.73 5.19
N GLN A 167 -3.32 -20.83 4.20
CA GLN A 167 -3.05 -21.16 2.81
C GLN A 167 -1.56 -21.45 2.54
N ILE A 168 -0.67 -20.70 3.17
CA ILE A 168 0.78 -20.94 3.10
C ILE A 168 1.11 -22.33 3.67
N VAL A 169 0.58 -22.67 4.85
CA VAL A 169 0.79 -23.99 5.47
C VAL A 169 0.26 -25.11 4.57
N LYS A 170 -0.92 -24.96 3.97
CA LYS A 170 -1.46 -25.94 3.03
C LYS A 170 -0.55 -26.14 1.81
N GLY A 171 0.02 -25.04 1.25
CA GLY A 171 0.93 -25.10 0.12
C GLY A 171 2.27 -25.76 0.46
N ILE A 172 2.71 -25.71 1.72
CA ILE A 172 3.95 -26.40 2.18
C ILE A 172 3.71 -27.90 2.41
N LEU A 173 2.51 -28.28 2.82
CA LEU A 173 2.15 -29.67 3.15
C LEU A 173 1.61 -30.46 1.96
N ALA A 174 1.37 -29.84 0.82
CA ALA A 174 0.92 -30.47 -0.42
C ALA A 174 2.09 -30.96 -1.29
#